data_d62200f5af7dbf4308a1ab1f5fb639e6
#
_entry.id   d62200f5af7dbf4308a1ab1f5fb639e6
#
_cell.length_a   1.000
_cell.length_b   1.000
_cell.length_c   1.000
_cell.angle_alpha   90.00
_cell.angle_beta   90.00
_cell.angle_gamma   90.00
#
_symmetry.space_group_name_H-M   'P 1'
#
loop_
_entity.id
_entity.type
_entity.pdbx_description
1 polymer ?
#
loop_
_entity_poly.entity_id
_entity_poly.type
_entity_poly.pdbx_seq_one_letter_code
_entity_poly.pdbx_strand_id
1 'polypeptide(L)'
;MNIKNENTESSNLTDYFYFYTDVTGENYIKLMRFLFEKSSQFTLVFRQDIFFNDALHRVLDNLSPFLIETARQSSWSNTDLCCEDEDSPAMVYYFSSTNEALEMILKLTSSLFQWTQPNFLEDISFLYDGEYFFTTTTHEKEYMFIDRPNYRVYSEFADELSL
;
A
#
# COMPACT_ATOMS: atom_id res chain seq x y z
N MET A 1 34.62 27.80 -27.85
CA MET A 1 34.43 27.00 -26.60
C MET A 1 32.97 26.70 -26.49
N ASN A 2 32.51 25.51 -26.92
CA ASN A 2 31.10 25.12 -26.93
C ASN A 2 30.79 24.47 -25.59
N ILE A 3 30.05 25.17 -24.76
CA ILE A 3 29.42 24.60 -23.55
C ILE A 3 28.18 23.86 -24.07
N LYS A 4 28.22 22.54 -24.09
CA LYS A 4 27.03 21.70 -24.24
C LYS A 4 26.24 21.81 -22.98
N ASN A 5 25.11 22.50 -23.02
CA ASN A 5 24.03 22.32 -22.04
C ASN A 5 23.52 20.89 -22.18
N GLU A 6 23.91 20.04 -21.27
CA GLU A 6 23.18 18.78 -21.07
C GLU A 6 21.85 19.16 -20.42
N ASN A 7 20.80 19.21 -21.23
CA ASN A 7 19.42 19.19 -20.77
C ASN A 7 19.22 17.87 -20.05
N THR A 8 19.18 17.92 -18.73
CA THR A 8 18.52 16.88 -17.94
C THR A 8 17.03 16.96 -18.26
N GLU A 9 16.58 16.23 -19.27
CA GLU A 9 15.17 15.90 -19.43
C GLU A 9 14.78 15.09 -18.18
N SER A 10 14.12 15.74 -17.21
CA SER A 10 13.40 15.02 -16.18
C SER A 10 12.36 14.16 -16.89
N SER A 11 12.51 12.84 -16.80
CA SER A 11 11.59 11.93 -17.46
C SER A 11 10.16 12.22 -16.97
N ASN A 12 9.29 12.63 -17.87
CA ASN A 12 7.85 12.81 -17.63
C ASN A 12 7.11 11.47 -17.52
N LEU A 13 7.84 10.37 -17.28
CA LEU A 13 7.33 9.02 -17.24
C LEU A 13 7.09 8.57 -15.80
N THR A 14 6.05 7.76 -15.63
CA THR A 14 5.80 7.01 -14.41
C THR A 14 6.63 5.72 -14.45
N ASP A 15 7.40 5.49 -13.39
CA ASP A 15 8.23 4.30 -13.23
C ASP A 15 7.58 3.34 -12.22
N TYR A 16 7.65 2.03 -12.51
CA TYR A 16 7.08 0.98 -11.67
C TYR A 16 8.18 0.01 -11.24
N PHE A 17 8.31 -0.21 -9.93
CA PHE A 17 9.33 -1.09 -9.34
C PHE A 17 8.66 -2.23 -8.59
N TYR A 18 8.76 -3.45 -9.13
CA TYR A 18 8.11 -4.66 -8.64
C TYR A 18 9.03 -5.50 -7.76
N PHE A 19 8.48 -6.06 -6.68
CA PHE A 19 9.18 -6.90 -5.73
C PHE A 19 8.33 -8.10 -5.34
N TYR A 20 8.98 -9.25 -5.12
CA TYR A 20 8.32 -10.55 -4.89
C TYR A 20 8.79 -11.23 -3.58
N THR A 21 9.61 -10.56 -2.78
CA THR A 21 10.12 -11.08 -1.51
C THR A 21 9.45 -10.35 -0.36
N ASP A 22 8.95 -11.11 0.64
CA ASP A 22 8.34 -10.52 1.82
C ASP A 22 9.31 -9.63 2.58
N VAL A 23 8.80 -8.54 3.13
CA VAL A 23 9.55 -7.62 3.99
C VAL A 23 9.16 -7.90 5.43
N THR A 24 10.11 -8.33 6.24
CA THR A 24 9.86 -8.83 7.60
C THR A 24 10.74 -8.14 8.65
N GLY A 25 10.32 -8.23 9.92
CA GLY A 25 11.10 -7.79 11.08
C GLY A 25 11.48 -6.31 11.02
N GLU A 26 12.76 -5.98 11.24
CA GLU A 26 13.22 -4.60 11.26
C GLU A 26 13.06 -3.89 9.91
N ASN A 27 13.22 -4.61 8.81
CA ASN A 27 13.01 -4.03 7.47
C ASN A 27 11.53 -3.68 7.26
N TYR A 28 10.61 -4.49 7.79
CA TYR A 28 9.19 -4.16 7.78
C TYR A 28 8.89 -2.89 8.58
N ILE A 29 9.47 -2.74 9.76
CA ILE A 29 9.31 -1.53 10.59
C ILE A 29 9.83 -0.30 9.85
N LYS A 30 11.00 -0.38 9.22
CA LYS A 30 11.57 0.72 8.43
C LYS A 30 10.70 1.07 7.24
N LEU A 31 10.22 0.06 6.50
CA LEU A 31 9.30 0.25 5.37
C LEU A 31 8.02 0.95 5.82
N MET A 32 7.36 0.45 6.87
CA MET A 32 6.11 1.04 7.36
C MET A 32 6.29 2.48 7.81
N ARG A 33 7.35 2.79 8.57
CA ARG A 33 7.67 4.17 8.97
C ARG A 33 7.82 5.09 7.77
N PHE A 34 8.56 4.66 6.78
CA PHE A 34 8.76 5.41 5.55
C PHE A 34 7.44 5.64 4.79
N LEU A 35 6.65 4.58 4.59
CA LEU A 35 5.37 4.66 3.88
C LEU A 35 4.37 5.59 4.59
N PHE A 36 4.27 5.49 5.92
CA PHE A 36 3.41 6.37 6.71
C PHE A 36 3.85 7.83 6.68
N GLU A 37 5.16 8.10 6.69
CA GLU A 37 5.70 9.46 6.55
C GLU A 37 5.35 10.08 5.20
N LYS A 38 5.38 9.28 4.12
CA LYS A 38 5.16 9.75 2.74
C LYS A 38 3.69 9.77 2.33
N SER A 39 2.80 9.15 3.08
CA SER A 39 1.38 9.03 2.72
C SER A 39 0.47 9.98 3.49
N SER A 40 -0.66 10.31 2.89
CA SER A 40 -1.79 10.94 3.58
C SER A 40 -2.82 9.91 4.04
N GLN A 41 -2.93 8.81 3.32
CA GLN A 41 -3.87 7.72 3.57
C GLN A 41 -3.25 6.36 3.25
N PHE A 42 -3.78 5.31 3.88
CA PHE A 42 -3.55 3.94 3.46
C PHE A 42 -4.87 3.20 3.31
N THR A 43 -4.87 2.13 2.52
CA THR A 43 -6.05 1.29 2.29
C THR A 43 -5.80 -0.14 2.68
N LEU A 44 -6.87 -0.82 3.08
CA LEU A 44 -6.96 -2.25 3.27
C LEU A 44 -8.23 -2.75 2.60
N VAL A 45 -8.22 -3.98 2.12
CA VAL A 45 -9.31 -4.55 1.32
C VAL A 45 -9.89 -5.78 1.99
N PHE A 46 -11.21 -5.89 1.97
CA PHE A 46 -11.95 -7.10 2.26
C PHE A 46 -12.60 -7.61 0.98
N ARG A 47 -12.16 -8.78 0.52
CA ARG A 47 -12.81 -9.50 -0.58
C ARG A 47 -13.98 -10.30 -0.02
N GLN A 48 -15.14 -10.18 -0.66
CA GLN A 48 -16.39 -10.76 -0.15
C GLN A 48 -16.54 -12.26 -0.45
N ASP A 49 -15.64 -12.86 -1.22
CA ASP A 49 -15.56 -14.31 -1.45
C ASP A 49 -15.11 -15.11 -0.21
N ILE A 50 -14.66 -14.42 0.85
CA ILE A 50 -14.24 -15.01 2.12
C ILE A 50 -15.14 -14.50 3.25
N PHE A 51 -15.52 -15.40 4.17
CA PHE A 51 -16.36 -15.02 5.31
C PHE A 51 -15.65 -14.04 6.24
N PHE A 52 -16.37 -12.99 6.62
CA PHE A 52 -15.93 -12.06 7.64
C PHE A 52 -15.93 -12.77 9.01
N ASN A 53 -14.79 -12.89 9.65
CA ASN A 53 -14.56 -13.65 10.87
C ASN A 53 -14.12 -12.76 12.05
N ASP A 54 -13.99 -13.33 13.24
CA ASP A 54 -13.59 -12.60 14.45
C ASP A 54 -12.18 -11.98 14.35
N ALA A 55 -11.27 -12.57 13.58
CA ALA A 55 -9.94 -12.00 13.38
C ALA A 55 -10.02 -10.70 12.58
N LEU A 56 -10.81 -10.66 11.52
CA LEU A 56 -11.06 -9.46 10.72
C LEU A 56 -11.80 -8.38 11.52
N HIS A 57 -12.78 -8.77 12.36
CA HIS A 57 -13.43 -7.83 13.29
C HIS A 57 -12.43 -7.16 14.20
N ARG A 58 -11.51 -7.92 14.81
CA ARG A 58 -10.48 -7.36 15.71
C ARG A 58 -9.55 -6.39 14.97
N VAL A 59 -9.16 -6.69 13.74
CA VAL A 59 -8.34 -5.78 12.93
C VAL A 59 -9.09 -4.47 12.69
N LEU A 60 -10.34 -4.53 12.25
CA LEU A 60 -11.15 -3.34 11.99
C LEU A 60 -11.44 -2.55 13.27
N ASP A 61 -11.72 -3.21 14.39
CA ASP A 61 -11.94 -2.53 15.68
C ASP A 61 -10.70 -1.74 16.11
N ASN A 62 -9.50 -2.30 15.94
CA ASN A 62 -8.24 -1.62 16.25
C ASN A 62 -7.96 -0.44 15.33
N LEU A 63 -8.35 -0.54 14.06
CA LEU A 63 -8.10 0.50 13.05
C LEU A 63 -9.25 1.51 12.93
N SER A 64 -10.41 1.25 13.53
CA SER A 64 -11.59 2.11 13.43
C SER A 64 -11.37 3.59 13.81
N PRO A 65 -10.50 3.96 14.79
CA PRO A 65 -10.23 5.36 15.10
C PRO A 65 -9.60 6.14 13.93
N PHE A 66 -9.00 5.45 12.97
CA PHE A 66 -8.31 6.06 11.82
C PHE A 66 -9.13 5.99 10.54
N LEU A 67 -10.29 5.34 10.57
CA LEU A 67 -11.15 5.14 9.40
C LEU A 67 -11.70 6.48 8.89
N ILE A 68 -11.51 6.73 7.61
CA ILE A 68 -12.05 7.91 6.91
C ILE A 68 -13.35 7.54 6.19
N GLU A 69 -13.28 6.49 5.35
CA GLU A 69 -14.42 6.04 4.56
C GLU A 69 -14.27 4.57 4.13
N THR A 70 -15.36 4.01 3.65
CA THR A 70 -15.40 2.70 3.00
C THR A 70 -16.06 2.85 1.63
N ALA A 71 -15.56 2.09 0.65
CA ALA A 71 -16.13 2.07 -0.69
C ALA A 71 -16.22 0.64 -1.22
N ARG A 72 -17.32 0.32 -1.90
CA ARG A 72 -17.44 -0.91 -2.69
C ARG A 72 -16.79 -0.68 -4.04
N GLN A 73 -15.81 -1.51 -4.39
CA GLN A 73 -15.04 -1.36 -5.62
C GLN A 73 -14.84 -2.72 -6.30
N SER A 74 -14.90 -2.73 -7.62
CA SER A 74 -14.50 -3.86 -8.46
C SER A 74 -13.01 -3.83 -8.83
N SER A 75 -12.34 -2.71 -8.57
CA SER A 75 -10.89 -2.57 -8.70
C SER A 75 -10.32 -1.78 -7.52
N TRP A 76 -9.13 -2.11 -7.09
CA TRP A 76 -8.40 -1.40 -6.03
C TRP A 76 -6.90 -1.52 -6.25
N SER A 77 -6.17 -0.46 -5.89
CA SER A 77 -4.73 -0.40 -6.07
C SER A 77 -4.24 -1.02 -7.39
N ASN A 78 -3.74 -2.24 -7.38
CA ASN A 78 -3.21 -2.97 -8.55
C ASN A 78 -4.05 -4.22 -8.92
N THR A 79 -5.28 -4.31 -8.47
CA THR A 79 -6.15 -5.47 -8.65
C THR A 79 -7.47 -5.08 -9.29
N ASP A 80 -7.89 -5.84 -10.30
CA ASP A 80 -9.21 -5.77 -10.91
C ASP A 80 -9.94 -7.10 -10.72
N LEU A 81 -11.20 -7.05 -10.26
CA LEU A 81 -12.06 -8.23 -10.27
C LEU A 81 -12.47 -8.58 -11.70
N CYS A 82 -12.50 -9.88 -12.01
CA CYS A 82 -13.06 -10.35 -13.28
C CYS A 82 -14.57 -10.05 -13.36
N CYS A 83 -15.09 -9.93 -14.59
CA CYS A 83 -16.51 -9.61 -14.87
C CYS A 83 -17.51 -10.56 -14.21
N GLU A 84 -17.11 -11.77 -13.86
CA GLU A 84 -17.94 -12.76 -13.15
C GLU A 84 -18.18 -12.39 -11.67
N ASP A 85 -17.35 -11.50 -11.10
CA ASP A 85 -17.39 -11.07 -9.70
C ASP A 85 -18.04 -9.69 -9.51
N GLU A 86 -18.63 -9.09 -10.55
CA GLU A 86 -19.25 -7.77 -10.49
C GLU A 86 -20.38 -7.67 -9.45
N ASP A 87 -21.06 -8.80 -9.14
CA ASP A 87 -22.11 -8.87 -8.13
C ASP A 87 -21.58 -8.90 -6.70
N SER A 88 -20.27 -9.10 -6.51
CA SER A 88 -19.61 -9.17 -5.20
C SER A 88 -18.36 -8.28 -5.14
N PRO A 89 -18.53 -6.95 -5.21
CA PRO A 89 -17.40 -6.03 -5.15
C PRO A 89 -16.67 -6.15 -3.82
N ALA A 90 -15.37 -5.88 -3.82
CA ALA A 90 -14.60 -5.78 -2.60
C ALA A 90 -14.97 -4.54 -1.79
N MET A 91 -14.77 -4.59 -0.48
CA MET A 91 -14.87 -3.44 0.38
C MET A 91 -13.48 -2.87 0.60
N VAL A 92 -13.25 -1.64 0.17
CA VAL A 92 -12.00 -0.92 0.39
C VAL A 92 -12.18 0.05 1.56
N TYR A 93 -11.32 -0.07 2.55
CA TYR A 93 -11.28 0.79 3.74
C TYR A 93 -10.16 1.79 3.60
N TYR A 94 -10.47 3.07 3.72
CA TYR A 94 -9.51 4.19 3.66
C TYR A 94 -9.25 4.71 5.06
N PHE A 95 -7.98 4.76 5.45
CA PHE A 95 -7.53 5.18 6.78
C PHE A 95 -6.58 6.37 6.70
N SER A 96 -6.59 7.21 7.71
CA SER A 96 -5.60 8.29 7.91
C SER A 96 -4.23 7.73 8.25
N SER A 97 -3.18 8.19 7.56
CA SER A 97 -1.79 7.83 7.87
C SER A 97 -1.25 8.70 9.01
N THR A 98 -1.64 8.37 10.24
CA THR A 98 -1.14 9.03 11.46
C THR A 98 -0.07 8.20 12.16
N ASN A 99 0.69 8.80 13.07
CA ASN A 99 1.67 8.07 13.89
C ASN A 99 0.99 7.00 14.76
N GLU A 100 -0.19 7.30 15.29
CA GLU A 100 -0.99 6.35 16.08
C GLU A 100 -1.46 5.16 15.24
N ALA A 101 -1.83 5.41 13.98
CA ALA A 101 -2.18 4.33 13.05
C ALA A 101 -0.95 3.47 12.72
N LEU A 102 0.23 4.08 12.49
CA LEU A 102 1.48 3.35 12.32
C LEU A 102 1.77 2.43 13.51
N GLU A 103 1.69 2.95 14.73
CA GLU A 103 1.93 2.15 15.94
C GLU A 103 0.95 0.97 16.04
N MET A 104 -0.32 1.16 15.63
CA MET A 104 -1.29 0.08 15.59
C MET A 104 -0.95 -0.96 14.52
N ILE A 105 -0.57 -0.55 13.32
CA ILE A 105 -0.13 -1.46 12.24
C ILE A 105 1.05 -2.31 12.71
N LEU A 106 2.05 -1.71 13.34
CA LEU A 106 3.24 -2.43 13.85
C LEU A 106 2.93 -3.38 15.03
N LYS A 107 1.84 -3.16 15.75
CA LYS A 107 1.35 -4.11 16.77
C LYS A 107 0.58 -5.29 16.16
N LEU A 108 -0.11 -5.07 15.05
CA LEU A 108 -0.95 -6.09 14.41
C LEU A 108 -0.12 -7.06 13.56
N THR A 109 0.91 -6.59 12.88
CA THR A 109 1.67 -7.37 11.90
C THR A 109 3.18 -7.13 12.02
N SER A 110 3.96 -8.09 11.56
CA SER A 110 5.44 -8.05 11.53
C SER A 110 6.02 -8.31 10.14
N SER A 111 5.17 -8.51 9.13
CA SER A 111 5.58 -8.67 7.73
C SER A 111 4.55 -8.09 6.77
N LEU A 112 5.02 -7.72 5.58
CA LEU A 112 4.19 -7.10 4.57
C LEU A 112 3.13 -8.06 4.03
N PHE A 113 3.49 -9.30 3.75
CA PHE A 113 2.57 -10.30 3.19
C PHE A 113 1.65 -10.97 4.23
N GLN A 114 1.74 -10.55 5.49
CA GLN A 114 0.79 -10.93 6.53
C GLN A 114 -0.58 -10.26 6.33
N TRP A 115 -0.63 -9.14 5.58
CA TRP A 115 -1.86 -8.46 5.20
C TRP A 115 -2.60 -9.23 4.12
N THR A 116 -3.15 -10.38 4.51
CA THR A 116 -3.90 -11.29 3.63
C THR A 116 -5.01 -12.01 4.38
N GLN A 117 -6.14 -12.22 3.72
CA GLN A 117 -7.25 -12.99 4.27
C GLN A 117 -6.86 -14.47 4.40
N PRO A 118 -7.47 -15.21 5.35
CA PRO A 118 -8.65 -14.85 6.14
C PRO A 118 -8.36 -14.16 7.49
N ASN A 119 -7.10 -14.06 7.93
CA ASN A 119 -6.76 -13.59 9.27
C ASN A 119 -6.62 -12.06 9.37
N PHE A 120 -6.30 -11.42 8.26
CA PHE A 120 -6.16 -9.97 8.12
C PHE A 120 -6.95 -9.48 6.92
N LEU A 121 -7.13 -8.17 6.80
CA LEU A 121 -7.53 -7.55 5.54
C LEU A 121 -6.38 -7.66 4.54
N GLU A 122 -6.68 -7.51 3.24
CA GLU A 122 -5.70 -7.68 2.17
C GLU A 122 -5.15 -6.35 1.66
N ASP A 123 -4.03 -6.47 0.94
CA ASP A 123 -3.52 -5.49 -0.01
C ASP A 123 -3.30 -4.10 0.57
N ILE A 124 -2.56 -4.05 1.71
CA ILE A 124 -2.18 -2.76 2.28
C ILE A 124 -1.50 -1.88 1.23
N SER A 125 -2.04 -0.70 0.98
CA SER A 125 -1.54 0.21 -0.05
C SER A 125 -1.58 1.64 0.45
N PHE A 126 -0.71 2.50 -0.09
CA PHE A 126 -0.51 3.86 0.41
C PHE A 126 -0.73 4.90 -0.68
N LEU A 127 -1.41 6.00 -0.29
CA LEU A 127 -1.77 7.10 -1.16
C LEU A 127 -1.18 8.42 -0.66
N TYR A 128 -0.83 9.26 -1.62
CA TYR A 128 -0.56 10.67 -1.40
C TYR A 128 -1.36 11.49 -2.41
N ASP A 129 -2.09 12.50 -1.95
CA ASP A 129 -2.95 13.35 -2.78
C ASP A 129 -3.91 12.55 -3.69
N GLY A 130 -4.51 11.48 -3.14
CA GLY A 130 -5.46 10.61 -3.84
C GLY A 130 -4.85 9.61 -4.82
N GLU A 131 -3.51 9.57 -4.96
CA GLU A 131 -2.81 8.70 -5.88
C GLU A 131 -1.99 7.64 -5.15
N TYR A 132 -2.14 6.37 -5.54
CA TYR A 132 -1.29 5.30 -5.02
C TYR A 132 0.17 5.49 -5.45
N PHE A 133 1.10 5.39 -4.51
CA PHE A 133 2.54 5.34 -4.77
C PHE A 133 3.19 4.03 -4.28
N PHE A 134 2.47 3.28 -3.44
CA PHE A 134 2.87 1.95 -3.01
C PHE A 134 1.64 1.05 -2.97
N THR A 135 1.71 -0.11 -3.58
CA THR A 135 0.61 -1.09 -3.63
C THR A 135 1.12 -2.48 -3.32
N THR A 136 0.26 -3.31 -2.72
CA THR A 136 0.52 -4.73 -2.56
C THR A 136 -0.57 -5.56 -3.23
N THR A 137 -0.20 -6.75 -3.71
CA THR A 137 -1.09 -7.82 -4.12
C THR A 137 -0.68 -9.06 -3.34
N THR A 138 -1.11 -9.12 -2.08
CA THR A 138 -0.52 -10.00 -1.08
C THR A 138 -0.77 -11.48 -1.33
N HIS A 139 -1.90 -11.85 -1.93
CA HIS A 139 -2.18 -13.23 -2.35
C HIS A 139 -1.28 -13.70 -3.51
N GLU A 140 -0.72 -12.78 -4.30
CA GLU A 140 0.29 -13.06 -5.34
C GLU A 140 1.72 -12.90 -4.83
N LYS A 141 1.89 -12.47 -3.57
CA LYS A 141 3.20 -12.17 -2.95
C LYS A 141 3.99 -11.13 -3.74
N GLU A 142 3.31 -10.06 -4.09
CA GLU A 142 3.87 -8.95 -4.86
C GLU A 142 3.61 -7.62 -4.17
N TYR A 143 4.58 -6.72 -4.28
CA TYR A 143 4.37 -5.30 -3.97
C TYR A 143 5.12 -4.43 -4.98
N MET A 144 4.70 -3.18 -5.08
CA MET A 144 5.18 -2.28 -6.09
C MET A 144 5.27 -0.85 -5.56
N PHE A 145 6.38 -0.16 -5.89
CA PHE A 145 6.45 1.29 -5.83
C PHE A 145 6.10 1.91 -7.18
N ILE A 146 5.42 3.05 -7.15
CA ILE A 146 5.02 3.82 -8.31
C ILE A 146 5.61 5.22 -8.18
N ASP A 147 6.69 5.47 -8.92
CA ASP A 147 7.31 6.80 -8.99
C ASP A 147 6.70 7.61 -10.12
N ARG A 148 5.98 8.68 -9.77
CA ARG A 148 5.45 9.65 -10.73
C ARG A 148 6.38 10.84 -10.90
N PRO A 149 6.28 11.61 -11.99
CA PRO A 149 7.16 12.76 -12.24
C PRO A 149 7.26 13.74 -11.06
N ASN A 150 6.14 13.92 -10.34
CA ASN A 150 6.03 14.86 -9.23
C ASN A 150 6.17 14.20 -7.84
N TYR A 151 6.31 12.87 -7.78
CA TYR A 151 6.35 12.14 -6.51
C TYR A 151 7.16 10.84 -6.65
N ARG A 152 8.48 10.94 -6.44
CA ARG A 152 9.45 9.85 -6.62
C ARG A 152 9.88 9.29 -5.27
N VAL A 153 9.10 8.35 -4.76
CA VAL A 153 9.23 7.80 -3.42
C VAL A 153 10.24 6.66 -3.36
N TYR A 154 10.29 5.81 -4.38
CA TYR A 154 11.20 4.65 -4.39
C TYR A 154 12.67 5.05 -4.36
N SER A 155 13.06 6.08 -5.10
CA SER A 155 14.45 6.55 -5.12
C SER A 155 14.93 6.98 -3.74
N GLU A 156 14.08 7.67 -2.96
CA GLU A 156 14.39 8.05 -1.57
C GLU A 156 14.52 6.82 -0.67
N PHE A 157 13.59 5.86 -0.80
CA PHE A 157 13.58 4.65 0.00
C PHE A 157 14.81 3.76 -0.25
N ALA A 158 15.22 3.60 -1.51
CA ALA A 158 16.40 2.84 -1.89
C ALA A 158 17.69 3.44 -1.28
N ASP A 159 17.79 4.78 -1.24
CA ASP A 159 18.90 5.48 -0.62
C ASP A 159 18.95 5.27 0.91
N GLU A 160 17.80 5.27 1.59
CA GLU A 160 17.72 5.07 3.05
C GLU A 160 18.05 3.64 3.49
N LEU A 161 17.69 2.63 2.71
CA LEU A 161 17.91 1.23 3.04
C LEU A 161 19.26 0.68 2.58
N SER A 162 20.00 1.41 1.76
CA SER A 162 21.26 0.92 1.15
C SER A 162 21.07 -0.44 0.45
N LEU A 163 19.96 -0.60 -0.26
CA LEU A 163 19.60 -1.79 -1.04
C LEU A 163 20.31 -1.80 -2.39
#